data_44d4aa171a3f465ebd1d81ba8b2573e9
#
_entry.id   44d4aa171a3f465ebd1d81ba8b2573e9
#
_cell.length_a   1.000
_cell.length_b   1.000
_cell.length_c   1.000
_cell.angle_alpha   90.00
_cell.angle_beta   90.00
_cell.angle_gamma   90.00
#
_symmetry.space_group_name_H-M   'P 1'
#
loop_
_entity.id
_entity.type
_entity.pdbx_description
1 polymer ?
#
loop_
_entity_poly.entity_id
_entity_poly.type
_entity_poly.pdbx_seq_one_letter_code
_entity_poly.pdbx_strand_id
1 'polypeptide(L)'
;MSLFKGKTLMITGGTGSFGNVVLNRFLKTDIGEIRVFSRDEKKQDDMRHDFQVRMPEVADKIKFYIGDVRDLQSCKNAMHGVDYIFHAAALKQVPSCEFFPMEAVKTNIIGTDNVLTAAIEEGVEAVICLSTDKAAYPINAMGKSKSLEESVAIAKSRYSGKTKICCTRYGNVMCSRGSVIPLWIDQIKAGNPITVTEPNMTRFIMSLEEAVDLVLYAFEHGENGDLLIMKAPACSIGLQAEAVCEMFGGNKDDIKVIGIRHGEKMYETLLTNEECAKAIDLGGFYRVPADNRGLNYDKYFEKGDAERNKLTEFNSNNTKLLTKEEIIEKMMQLDYIKERLAEE
;
A
#
# COMPACT_ATOMS: atom_id res chain seq x y z
N MET A 1 -24.15 7.36 12.19
CA MET A 1 -24.41 6.28 11.20
C MET A 1 -23.06 5.91 10.60
N SER A 2 -22.82 4.63 10.35
CA SER A 2 -21.58 4.21 9.68
C SER A 2 -21.52 4.80 8.26
N LEU A 3 -20.36 5.27 7.85
CA LEU A 3 -20.09 5.84 6.52
C LEU A 3 -20.46 4.85 5.40
N PHE A 4 -20.29 3.56 5.65
CA PHE A 4 -20.41 2.50 4.64
C PHE A 4 -21.76 1.79 4.60
N LYS A 5 -22.72 2.19 5.45
CA LYS A 5 -24.02 1.49 5.56
C LYS A 5 -24.77 1.46 4.23
N GLY A 6 -24.95 0.24 3.71
CA GLY A 6 -25.69 -0.02 2.47
C GLY A 6 -24.98 0.46 1.20
N LYS A 7 -23.72 0.93 1.30
CA LYS A 7 -22.90 1.46 0.21
C LYS A 7 -22.22 0.35 -0.60
N THR A 8 -21.78 0.70 -1.79
CA THR A 8 -21.00 -0.15 -2.70
C THR A 8 -19.55 0.28 -2.73
N LEU A 9 -18.64 -0.61 -2.33
CA LEU A 9 -17.19 -0.45 -2.43
C LEU A 9 -16.64 -1.23 -3.61
N MET A 10 -15.87 -0.60 -4.50
CA MET A 10 -15.07 -1.30 -5.51
C MET A 10 -13.62 -1.38 -5.10
N ILE A 11 -13.01 -2.56 -5.22
CA ILE A 11 -11.59 -2.81 -4.95
C ILE A 11 -10.92 -3.21 -6.25
N THR A 12 -10.11 -2.31 -6.84
CA THR A 12 -9.29 -2.67 -7.98
C THR A 12 -8.07 -3.43 -7.51
N GLY A 13 -7.68 -4.49 -8.24
CA GLY A 13 -6.65 -5.41 -7.75
C GLY A 13 -7.10 -6.23 -6.53
N GLY A 14 -8.40 -6.39 -6.34
CA GLY A 14 -9.01 -7.04 -5.19
C GLY A 14 -8.61 -8.50 -4.97
N THR A 15 -8.09 -9.18 -6.00
CA THR A 15 -7.53 -10.56 -5.89
C THR A 15 -6.09 -10.59 -5.34
N GLY A 16 -5.48 -9.43 -5.09
CA GLY A 16 -4.17 -9.32 -4.45
C GLY A 16 -4.24 -9.46 -2.92
N SER A 17 -3.10 -9.65 -2.27
CA SER A 17 -3.03 -9.82 -0.80
C SER A 17 -3.69 -8.64 -0.06
N PHE A 18 -3.39 -7.40 -0.46
CA PHE A 18 -3.96 -6.21 0.17
C PHE A 18 -5.47 -6.09 -0.09
N GLY A 19 -5.89 -6.27 -1.36
CA GLY A 19 -7.31 -6.22 -1.72
C GLY A 19 -8.16 -7.24 -0.95
N ASN A 20 -7.60 -8.42 -0.70
CA ASN A 20 -8.25 -9.47 0.10
C ASN A 20 -8.45 -9.07 1.56
N VAL A 21 -7.45 -8.45 2.19
CA VAL A 21 -7.58 -8.01 3.60
C VAL A 21 -8.57 -6.84 3.70
N VAL A 22 -8.53 -5.90 2.75
CA VAL A 22 -9.54 -4.83 2.67
C VAL A 22 -10.95 -5.41 2.53
N LEU A 23 -11.14 -6.36 1.60
CA LEU A 23 -12.43 -7.04 1.42
C LEU A 23 -12.91 -7.69 2.72
N ASN A 24 -12.07 -8.50 3.38
CA ASN A 24 -12.42 -9.15 4.64
C ASN A 24 -12.75 -8.14 5.76
N ARG A 25 -12.05 -7.01 5.80
CA ARG A 25 -12.31 -5.94 6.79
C ARG A 25 -13.68 -5.29 6.54
N PHE A 26 -13.99 -4.98 5.29
CA PHE A 26 -15.27 -4.34 4.94
C PHE A 26 -16.47 -5.28 5.06
N LEU A 27 -16.30 -6.59 4.83
CA LEU A 27 -17.36 -7.58 5.08
C LEU A 27 -17.84 -7.62 6.55
N LYS A 28 -16.99 -7.18 7.49
CA LYS A 28 -17.34 -7.07 8.91
C LYS A 28 -18.11 -5.78 9.24
N THR A 29 -18.29 -4.89 8.26
CA THR A 29 -19.07 -3.66 8.41
C THR A 29 -20.50 -3.83 7.89
N ASP A 30 -21.29 -2.76 7.92
CA ASP A 30 -22.63 -2.70 7.34
C ASP A 30 -22.65 -2.36 5.84
N ILE A 31 -21.52 -2.60 5.13
CA ILE A 31 -21.40 -2.44 3.68
C ILE A 31 -22.47 -3.26 2.94
N GLY A 32 -23.05 -2.68 1.88
CA GLY A 32 -24.06 -3.33 1.05
C GLY A 32 -23.48 -4.28 0.02
N GLU A 33 -22.50 -3.83 -0.73
CA GLU A 33 -21.87 -4.60 -1.82
C GLU A 33 -20.36 -4.32 -1.88
N ILE A 34 -19.58 -5.32 -2.23
CA ILE A 34 -18.15 -5.17 -2.54
C ILE A 34 -17.87 -5.72 -3.93
N ARG A 35 -17.35 -4.89 -4.82
CA ARG A 35 -16.93 -5.29 -6.18
C ARG A 35 -15.43 -5.55 -6.23
N VAL A 36 -15.05 -6.78 -6.56
CA VAL A 36 -13.67 -7.19 -6.81
C VAL A 36 -13.39 -7.01 -8.30
N PHE A 37 -12.59 -6.00 -8.66
CA PHE A 37 -12.22 -5.71 -10.04
C PHE A 37 -10.79 -6.17 -10.31
N SER A 38 -10.59 -7.10 -11.23
CA SER A 38 -9.29 -7.70 -11.53
C SER A 38 -9.29 -8.36 -12.90
N ARG A 39 -8.11 -8.51 -13.50
CA ARG A 39 -7.92 -9.21 -14.78
C ARG A 39 -7.90 -10.73 -14.63
N ASP A 40 -7.60 -11.22 -13.42
CA ASP A 40 -7.30 -12.63 -13.16
C ASP A 40 -8.60 -13.39 -12.84
N GLU A 41 -9.21 -13.98 -13.88
CA GLU A 41 -10.43 -14.79 -13.78
C GLU A 41 -10.26 -15.96 -12.80
N LYS A 42 -9.11 -16.65 -12.88
CA LYS A 42 -8.86 -17.82 -12.03
C LYS A 42 -8.87 -17.46 -10.55
N LYS A 43 -8.17 -16.37 -10.17
CA LYS A 43 -8.18 -15.91 -8.78
C LYS A 43 -9.55 -15.42 -8.32
N GLN A 44 -10.34 -14.81 -9.21
CA GLN A 44 -11.72 -14.42 -8.88
C GLN A 44 -12.60 -15.65 -8.64
N ASP A 45 -12.45 -16.68 -9.45
CA ASP A 45 -13.17 -17.94 -9.31
C ASP A 45 -12.80 -18.64 -8.00
N ASP A 46 -11.50 -18.76 -7.69
CA ASP A 46 -11.01 -19.33 -6.42
C ASP A 46 -11.57 -18.57 -5.22
N MET A 47 -11.52 -17.23 -5.26
CA MET A 47 -12.07 -16.39 -4.20
C MET A 47 -13.57 -16.60 -4.01
N ARG A 48 -14.35 -16.68 -5.09
CA ARG A 48 -15.79 -16.89 -5.04
C ARG A 48 -16.12 -18.19 -4.31
N HIS A 49 -15.48 -19.29 -4.71
CA HIS A 49 -15.68 -20.60 -4.09
C HIS A 49 -15.25 -20.59 -2.61
N ASP A 50 -14.11 -19.99 -2.31
CA ASP A 50 -13.61 -19.90 -0.94
C ASP A 50 -14.57 -19.14 -0.02
N PHE A 51 -15.09 -17.98 -0.46
CA PHE A 51 -16.06 -17.22 0.33
C PHE A 51 -17.41 -17.93 0.48
N GLN A 52 -17.87 -18.62 -0.56
CA GLN A 52 -19.09 -19.44 -0.48
C GLN A 52 -18.98 -20.54 0.57
N VAL A 53 -17.79 -21.10 0.77
CA VAL A 53 -17.54 -22.15 1.78
C VAL A 53 -17.31 -21.56 3.16
N ARG A 54 -16.45 -20.53 3.28
CA ARG A 54 -16.02 -20.00 4.58
C ARG A 54 -17.00 -19.01 5.20
N MET A 55 -17.71 -18.23 4.37
CA MET A 55 -18.56 -17.11 4.81
C MET A 55 -19.83 -17.03 3.96
N PRO A 56 -20.65 -18.10 3.90
CA PRO A 56 -21.82 -18.16 3.01
C PRO A 56 -22.85 -17.07 3.29
N GLU A 57 -22.94 -16.59 4.53
CA GLU A 57 -23.88 -15.54 4.96
C GLU A 57 -23.58 -14.15 4.37
N VAL A 58 -22.36 -13.89 3.93
CA VAL A 58 -21.95 -12.61 3.33
C VAL A 58 -21.42 -12.76 1.91
N ALA A 59 -21.28 -13.98 1.39
CA ALA A 59 -20.73 -14.23 0.05
C ALA A 59 -21.52 -13.51 -1.05
N ASP A 60 -22.83 -13.36 -0.91
CA ASP A 60 -23.69 -12.67 -1.86
C ASP A 60 -23.42 -11.15 -1.96
N LYS A 61 -22.76 -10.56 -0.97
CA LYS A 61 -22.34 -9.16 -1.03
C LYS A 61 -21.15 -8.95 -1.95
N ILE A 62 -20.39 -10.01 -2.29
CA ILE A 62 -19.20 -9.92 -3.12
C ILE A 62 -19.59 -10.13 -4.57
N LYS A 63 -19.25 -9.16 -5.43
CA LYS A 63 -19.45 -9.23 -6.87
C LYS A 63 -18.09 -9.19 -7.57
N PHE A 64 -17.90 -10.09 -8.52
CA PHE A 64 -16.66 -10.23 -9.25
C PHE A 64 -16.80 -9.64 -10.64
N TYR A 65 -15.89 -8.70 -10.96
CA TYR A 65 -15.83 -8.01 -12.25
C TYR A 65 -14.48 -8.28 -12.91
N ILE A 66 -14.49 -8.97 -14.05
CA ILE A 66 -13.29 -9.15 -14.87
C ILE A 66 -13.07 -7.86 -15.66
N GLY A 67 -11.89 -7.25 -15.52
CA GLY A 67 -11.56 -6.03 -16.24
C GLY A 67 -10.14 -5.56 -15.97
N ASP A 68 -9.70 -4.58 -16.76
CA ASP A 68 -8.35 -4.03 -16.72
C ASP A 68 -8.39 -2.51 -16.47
N VAL A 69 -7.68 -2.03 -15.47
CA VAL A 69 -7.56 -0.59 -15.17
C VAL A 69 -6.94 0.21 -16.35
N ARG A 70 -6.20 -0.46 -17.24
CA ARG A 70 -5.63 0.15 -18.43
C ARG A 70 -6.68 0.47 -19.52
N ASP A 71 -7.88 -0.04 -19.36
CA ASP A 71 -9.03 0.21 -20.23
C ASP A 71 -10.08 1.07 -19.51
N LEU A 72 -10.23 2.31 -19.96
CA LEU A 72 -11.18 3.26 -19.38
C LEU A 72 -12.62 2.75 -19.45
N GLN A 73 -13.02 2.12 -20.58
CA GLN A 73 -14.40 1.63 -20.73
C GLN A 73 -14.69 0.47 -19.79
N SER A 74 -13.71 -0.42 -19.57
CA SER A 74 -13.79 -1.50 -18.58
C SER A 74 -13.97 -0.93 -17.17
N CYS A 75 -13.25 0.15 -16.83
CA CYS A 75 -13.40 0.85 -15.55
C CYS A 75 -14.81 1.43 -15.39
N LYS A 76 -15.32 2.17 -16.37
CA LYS A 76 -16.67 2.77 -16.35
C LYS A 76 -17.75 1.72 -16.15
N ASN A 77 -17.71 0.64 -16.92
CA ASN A 77 -18.71 -0.43 -16.84
C ASN A 77 -18.79 -1.07 -15.44
N ALA A 78 -17.65 -1.19 -14.76
CA ALA A 78 -17.60 -1.76 -13.41
C ALA A 78 -17.98 -0.76 -12.31
N MET A 79 -17.88 0.56 -12.57
CA MET A 79 -18.10 1.61 -11.58
C MET A 79 -19.53 2.11 -11.48
N HIS A 80 -20.41 1.77 -12.40
CA HIS A 80 -21.78 2.23 -12.35
C HIS A 80 -22.48 1.90 -11.01
N GLY A 81 -22.89 2.93 -10.26
CA GLY A 81 -23.49 2.78 -8.93
C GLY A 81 -22.51 2.43 -7.80
N VAL A 82 -21.23 2.64 -7.99
CA VAL A 82 -20.20 2.51 -6.93
C VAL A 82 -20.13 3.81 -6.12
N ASP A 83 -20.12 3.68 -4.79
CA ASP A 83 -19.96 4.84 -3.88
C ASP A 83 -18.51 5.10 -3.53
N TYR A 84 -17.73 4.04 -3.29
CA TYR A 84 -16.34 4.11 -2.81
C TYR A 84 -15.41 3.25 -3.64
N ILE A 85 -14.18 3.70 -3.86
CA ILE A 85 -13.15 2.92 -4.54
C ILE A 85 -11.89 2.85 -3.70
N PHE A 86 -11.39 1.65 -3.48
CA PHE A 86 -10.02 1.41 -3.07
C PHE A 86 -9.21 0.95 -4.28
N HIS A 87 -8.33 1.82 -4.75
CA HIS A 87 -7.50 1.57 -5.94
C HIS A 87 -6.16 0.97 -5.55
N ALA A 88 -6.05 -0.38 -5.64
CA ALA A 88 -4.84 -1.13 -5.30
C ALA A 88 -4.24 -1.92 -6.49
N ALA A 89 -4.81 -1.77 -7.68
CA ALA A 89 -4.27 -2.41 -8.88
C ALA A 89 -2.96 -1.74 -9.30
N ALA A 90 -1.83 -2.44 -9.17
CA ALA A 90 -0.51 -1.93 -9.53
C ALA A 90 0.47 -3.04 -9.87
N LEU A 91 1.51 -2.73 -10.62
CA LEU A 91 2.74 -3.50 -10.67
C LEU A 91 3.65 -3.03 -9.52
N LYS A 92 4.02 -3.95 -8.62
CA LYS A 92 4.77 -3.63 -7.39
C LYS A 92 6.15 -4.27 -7.30
N GLN A 93 6.48 -5.20 -8.18
CA GLN A 93 7.76 -5.89 -8.14
C GLN A 93 8.83 -5.05 -8.83
N VAL A 94 9.87 -4.66 -8.08
CA VAL A 94 10.95 -3.81 -8.60
C VAL A 94 11.61 -4.42 -9.83
N PRO A 95 12.07 -5.69 -9.82
CA PRO A 95 12.68 -6.27 -11.02
C PRO A 95 11.78 -6.25 -12.25
N SER A 96 10.50 -6.62 -12.09
CA SER A 96 9.55 -6.62 -13.21
C SER A 96 9.33 -5.22 -13.79
N CYS A 97 9.29 -4.19 -12.94
CA CYS A 97 9.13 -2.82 -13.40
C CYS A 97 10.40 -2.29 -14.08
N GLU A 98 11.59 -2.69 -13.63
CA GLU A 98 12.86 -2.34 -14.28
C GLU A 98 12.97 -2.97 -15.69
N PHE A 99 12.58 -4.24 -15.84
CA PHE A 99 12.62 -4.91 -17.15
C PHE A 99 11.48 -4.48 -18.09
N PHE A 100 10.32 -4.11 -17.53
CA PHE A 100 9.14 -3.73 -18.29
C PHE A 100 8.56 -2.38 -17.82
N PRO A 101 9.33 -1.28 -17.90
CA PRO A 101 8.91 0.01 -17.33
C PRO A 101 7.62 0.55 -17.97
N MET A 102 7.38 0.30 -19.25
CA MET A 102 6.16 0.72 -19.91
C MET A 102 4.90 -0.01 -19.38
N GLU A 103 5.02 -1.24 -18.90
CA GLU A 103 3.90 -1.92 -18.26
C GLU A 103 3.61 -1.32 -16.87
N ALA A 104 4.64 -0.84 -16.17
CA ALA A 104 4.45 -0.06 -14.94
C ALA A 104 3.77 1.29 -15.25
N VAL A 105 4.18 2.01 -16.29
CA VAL A 105 3.52 3.25 -16.75
C VAL A 105 2.05 3.00 -17.09
N LYS A 106 1.76 2.00 -17.91
CA LYS A 106 0.38 1.68 -18.31
C LYS A 106 -0.51 1.30 -17.12
N THR A 107 0.02 0.53 -16.17
CA THR A 107 -0.78 0.04 -15.03
C THR A 107 -0.86 1.06 -13.92
N ASN A 108 0.29 1.57 -13.45
CA ASN A 108 0.33 2.42 -12.26
C ASN A 108 -0.05 3.88 -12.56
N ILE A 109 0.23 4.38 -13.75
CA ILE A 109 -0.02 5.78 -14.13
C ILE A 109 -1.30 5.90 -14.95
N ILE A 110 -1.33 5.29 -16.15
CA ILE A 110 -2.51 5.39 -17.04
C ILE A 110 -3.70 4.67 -16.41
N GLY A 111 -3.47 3.51 -15.75
CA GLY A 111 -4.51 2.79 -15.04
C GLY A 111 -5.14 3.62 -13.93
N THR A 112 -4.34 4.33 -13.15
CA THR A 112 -4.84 5.27 -12.12
C THR A 112 -5.59 6.43 -12.76
N ASP A 113 -5.08 7.03 -13.85
CA ASP A 113 -5.78 8.09 -14.57
C ASP A 113 -7.15 7.63 -15.05
N ASN A 114 -7.26 6.43 -15.62
CA ASN A 114 -8.51 5.82 -16.06
C ASN A 114 -9.49 5.60 -14.92
N VAL A 115 -9.02 5.01 -13.81
CA VAL A 115 -9.84 4.75 -12.62
C VAL A 115 -10.40 6.06 -12.05
N LEU A 116 -9.58 7.09 -11.92
CA LEU A 116 -10.00 8.39 -11.41
C LEU A 116 -10.94 9.12 -12.38
N THR A 117 -10.68 9.03 -13.68
CA THR A 117 -11.58 9.60 -14.72
C THR A 117 -12.95 8.94 -14.64
N ALA A 118 -13.00 7.61 -14.65
CA ALA A 118 -14.25 6.87 -14.53
C ALA A 118 -14.98 7.18 -13.21
N ALA A 119 -14.26 7.26 -12.09
CA ALA A 119 -14.84 7.58 -10.80
C ALA A 119 -15.49 8.97 -10.76
N ILE A 120 -14.83 9.97 -11.34
CA ILE A 120 -15.38 11.34 -11.45
C ILE A 120 -16.64 11.36 -12.31
N GLU A 121 -16.60 10.70 -13.47
CA GLU A 121 -17.74 10.65 -14.41
C GLU A 121 -18.94 9.89 -13.85
N GLU A 122 -18.71 8.80 -13.09
CA GLU A 122 -19.76 8.01 -12.45
C GLU A 122 -20.24 8.60 -11.11
N GLY A 123 -19.60 9.68 -10.64
CA GLY A 123 -19.99 10.39 -9.41
C GLY A 123 -19.68 9.65 -8.12
N VAL A 124 -18.61 8.84 -8.10
CA VAL A 124 -18.10 8.14 -6.91
C VAL A 124 -17.82 9.14 -5.79
N GLU A 125 -18.19 8.82 -4.55
CA GLU A 125 -18.03 9.72 -3.40
C GLU A 125 -16.55 9.89 -3.01
N ALA A 126 -15.80 8.77 -2.95
CA ALA A 126 -14.37 8.83 -2.63
C ALA A 126 -13.55 7.70 -3.28
N VAL A 127 -12.33 8.05 -3.68
CA VAL A 127 -11.31 7.13 -4.18
C VAL A 127 -10.07 7.24 -3.31
N ILE A 128 -9.60 6.11 -2.77
CA ILE A 128 -8.32 6.02 -2.06
C ILE A 128 -7.34 5.27 -2.94
N CYS A 129 -6.27 5.96 -3.37
CA CYS A 129 -5.19 5.40 -4.17
C CYS A 129 -4.09 4.87 -3.26
N LEU A 130 -3.72 3.61 -3.45
CA LEU A 130 -2.70 2.94 -2.65
C LEU A 130 -1.29 3.27 -3.16
N SER A 131 -0.48 3.96 -2.36
CA SER A 131 0.92 4.26 -2.66
C SER A 131 1.90 3.48 -1.77
N THR A 132 3.14 3.92 -1.65
CA THR A 132 4.24 3.21 -1.00
C THR A 132 5.35 4.19 -0.59
N ASP A 133 6.15 3.82 0.43
CA ASP A 133 7.39 4.48 0.81
C ASP A 133 8.38 4.66 -0.37
N LYS A 134 8.31 3.79 -1.36
CA LYS A 134 9.19 3.85 -2.55
C LYS A 134 8.82 4.96 -3.54
N ALA A 135 7.64 5.61 -3.35
CA ALA A 135 7.25 6.81 -4.08
C ALA A 135 8.00 8.07 -3.59
N ALA A 136 8.45 8.07 -2.31
CA ALA A 136 9.29 9.14 -1.77
C ALA A 136 10.75 8.93 -2.21
N TYR A 137 11.37 9.93 -2.82
CA TYR A 137 12.72 9.87 -3.39
C TYR A 137 12.96 8.60 -4.22
N PRO A 138 12.20 8.38 -5.31
CA PRO A 138 12.19 7.11 -6.04
C PRO A 138 13.49 6.89 -6.81
N ILE A 139 14.12 5.72 -6.63
CA ILE A 139 15.37 5.34 -7.33
C ILE A 139 15.17 4.26 -8.40
N ASN A 140 14.02 3.60 -8.43
CA ASN A 140 13.70 2.53 -9.38
C ASN A 140 12.40 2.81 -10.14
N ALA A 141 12.16 2.08 -11.25
CA ALA A 141 11.01 2.29 -12.14
C ALA A 141 9.66 2.11 -11.40
N MET A 142 9.57 1.17 -10.47
CA MET A 142 8.37 0.97 -9.66
C MET A 142 8.10 2.21 -8.80
N GLY A 143 9.08 2.67 -8.02
CA GLY A 143 8.95 3.87 -7.19
C GLY A 143 8.64 5.13 -8.01
N LYS A 144 9.31 5.32 -9.17
CA LYS A 144 9.03 6.43 -10.10
C LYS A 144 7.59 6.39 -10.61
N SER A 145 7.08 5.22 -10.98
CA SER A 145 5.69 5.08 -11.43
C SER A 145 4.68 5.37 -10.33
N LYS A 146 4.95 4.97 -9.09
CA LYS A 146 4.09 5.25 -7.93
C LYS A 146 4.14 6.73 -7.51
N SER A 147 5.31 7.36 -7.58
CA SER A 147 5.44 8.80 -7.36
C SER A 147 4.64 9.62 -8.38
N LEU A 148 4.66 9.20 -9.65
CA LEU A 148 3.88 9.87 -10.68
C LEU A 148 2.38 9.56 -10.55
N GLU A 149 2.00 8.36 -10.08
CA GLU A 149 0.63 8.02 -9.72
C GLU A 149 0.06 8.98 -8.66
N GLU A 150 0.82 9.25 -7.58
CA GLU A 150 0.42 10.25 -6.57
C GLU A 150 0.22 11.64 -7.20
N SER A 151 1.14 12.04 -8.07
CA SER A 151 1.03 13.33 -8.78
C SER A 151 -0.21 13.41 -9.66
N VAL A 152 -0.58 12.34 -10.36
CA VAL A 152 -1.80 12.23 -11.16
C VAL A 152 -3.03 12.32 -10.27
N ALA A 153 -3.07 11.61 -9.14
CA ALA A 153 -4.18 11.63 -8.19
C ALA A 153 -4.40 13.05 -7.62
N ILE A 154 -3.33 13.72 -7.18
CA ILE A 154 -3.37 15.09 -6.68
C ILE A 154 -3.80 16.07 -7.79
N ALA A 155 -3.33 15.90 -9.02
CA ALA A 155 -3.76 16.74 -10.14
C ALA A 155 -5.26 16.58 -10.43
N LYS A 156 -5.74 15.33 -10.46
CA LYS A 156 -7.17 15.00 -10.68
C LYS A 156 -8.06 15.58 -9.58
N SER A 157 -7.61 15.59 -8.32
CA SER A 157 -8.40 16.13 -7.21
C SER A 157 -8.80 17.60 -7.40
N ARG A 158 -8.02 18.39 -8.14
CA ARG A 158 -8.29 19.82 -8.39
C ARG A 158 -9.59 20.05 -9.20
N TYR A 159 -10.02 19.08 -9.98
CA TYR A 159 -11.23 19.18 -10.82
C TYR A 159 -12.16 17.97 -10.68
N SER A 160 -12.05 17.24 -9.57
CA SER A 160 -12.84 16.03 -9.30
C SER A 160 -14.31 16.30 -8.91
N GLY A 161 -14.72 17.55 -8.83
CA GLY A 161 -16.09 17.90 -8.46
C GLY A 161 -16.44 17.45 -7.05
N LYS A 162 -17.36 16.51 -6.92
CA LYS A 162 -17.78 15.96 -5.61
C LYS A 162 -16.96 14.73 -5.18
N THR A 163 -16.21 14.13 -6.10
CA THR A 163 -15.40 12.94 -5.82
C THR A 163 -14.18 13.32 -5.01
N LYS A 164 -14.08 12.81 -3.79
CA LYS A 164 -12.90 12.95 -2.95
C LYS A 164 -11.82 11.97 -3.43
N ILE A 165 -10.61 12.44 -3.68
CA ILE A 165 -9.46 11.63 -4.10
C ILE A 165 -8.35 11.81 -3.07
N CYS A 166 -7.90 10.71 -2.45
CA CYS A 166 -6.77 10.71 -1.53
C CYS A 166 -5.77 9.62 -1.91
N CYS A 167 -4.52 9.81 -1.52
CA CYS A 167 -3.50 8.77 -1.56
C CYS A 167 -3.15 8.31 -0.15
N THR A 168 -2.79 7.03 0.00
CA THR A 168 -2.23 6.49 1.24
C THR A 168 -0.83 5.95 0.98
N ARG A 169 0.14 6.33 1.81
CA ARG A 169 1.52 5.87 1.73
C ARG A 169 1.89 5.14 3.00
N TYR A 170 2.47 3.95 2.85
CA TYR A 170 2.89 3.11 3.97
C TYR A 170 4.19 2.37 3.63
N GLY A 171 4.83 1.81 4.66
CA GLY A 171 6.08 1.09 4.55
C GLY A 171 5.94 -0.37 4.15
N ASN A 172 6.92 -1.18 4.54
CA ASN A 172 6.89 -2.61 4.24
C ASN A 172 5.84 -3.32 5.07
N VAL A 173 4.98 -4.06 4.38
CA VAL A 173 3.96 -4.91 5.01
C VAL A 173 4.53 -6.31 5.20
N MET A 174 4.57 -6.77 6.47
CA MET A 174 5.07 -8.09 6.84
C MET A 174 4.26 -9.20 6.17
N CYS A 175 4.93 -10.29 5.82
CA CYS A 175 4.35 -11.50 5.26
C CYS A 175 3.50 -11.28 3.98
N SER A 176 3.63 -10.10 3.33
CA SER A 176 2.99 -9.89 2.04
C SER A 176 3.65 -10.76 0.97
N ARG A 177 2.89 -11.12 -0.07
CA ARG A 177 3.37 -11.98 -1.16
C ARG A 177 4.65 -11.43 -1.79
N GLY A 178 5.70 -12.26 -1.82
CA GLY A 178 7.03 -11.91 -2.34
C GLY A 178 7.87 -11.05 -1.39
N SER A 179 7.51 -10.97 -0.10
CA SER A 179 8.33 -10.32 0.92
C SER A 179 9.38 -11.27 1.52
N VAL A 180 10.32 -10.70 2.28
CA VAL A 180 11.49 -11.45 2.77
C VAL A 180 11.17 -12.48 3.86
N ILE A 181 10.19 -12.22 4.73
CA ILE A 181 9.84 -13.14 5.84
C ILE A 181 9.41 -14.51 5.31
N PRO A 182 8.43 -14.64 4.39
CA PRO A 182 8.10 -15.92 3.78
C PRO A 182 9.28 -16.62 3.13
N LEU A 183 10.13 -15.88 2.41
CA LEU A 183 11.33 -16.43 1.79
C LEU A 183 12.28 -17.04 2.83
N TRP A 184 12.52 -16.35 3.94
CA TRP A 184 13.40 -16.86 5.00
C TRP A 184 12.84 -18.08 5.70
N ILE A 185 11.53 -18.11 5.98
CA ILE A 185 10.86 -19.29 6.53
C ILE A 185 11.00 -20.49 5.59
N ASP A 186 10.79 -20.28 4.28
CA ASP A 186 10.95 -21.35 3.30
C ASP A 186 12.42 -21.84 3.20
N GLN A 187 13.40 -20.93 3.31
CA GLN A 187 14.81 -21.30 3.35
C GLN A 187 15.14 -22.14 4.58
N ILE A 188 14.68 -21.74 5.78
CA ILE A 188 14.89 -22.50 7.02
C ILE A 188 14.27 -23.89 6.93
N LYS A 189 12.99 -24.00 6.52
CA LYS A 189 12.29 -25.27 6.36
C LYS A 189 12.94 -26.19 5.33
N ALA A 190 13.62 -25.64 4.33
CA ALA A 190 14.41 -26.39 3.35
C ALA A 190 15.83 -26.75 3.84
N GLY A 191 16.20 -26.41 5.08
CA GLY A 191 17.55 -26.65 5.63
C GLY A 191 18.62 -25.76 5.03
N ASN A 192 18.24 -24.65 4.39
CA ASN A 192 19.16 -23.69 3.80
C ASN A 192 19.41 -22.49 4.70
N PRO A 193 20.61 -21.89 4.66
CA PRO A 193 20.84 -20.62 5.35
C PRO A 193 19.97 -19.52 4.74
N ILE A 194 19.46 -18.62 5.58
CA ILE A 194 18.71 -17.46 5.11
C ILE A 194 19.65 -16.44 4.45
N THR A 195 19.15 -15.73 3.46
CA THR A 195 19.92 -14.75 2.70
C THR A 195 19.44 -13.33 3.01
N VAL A 196 20.39 -12.46 3.36
CA VAL A 196 20.16 -11.04 3.69
C VAL A 196 20.97 -10.17 2.74
N THR A 197 20.38 -9.12 2.21
CA THR A 197 21.09 -8.22 1.29
C THR A 197 22.13 -7.38 2.01
N GLU A 198 21.73 -6.62 3.03
CA GLU A 198 22.59 -5.82 3.90
C GLU A 198 21.94 -5.74 5.29
N PRO A 199 22.57 -6.29 6.34
CA PRO A 199 22.01 -6.34 7.68
C PRO A 199 21.63 -4.99 8.28
N ASN A 200 22.36 -3.93 7.94
CA ASN A 200 22.16 -2.58 8.47
C ASN A 200 21.07 -1.79 7.73
N MET A 201 20.49 -2.34 6.67
CA MET A 201 19.31 -1.72 6.05
C MET A 201 18.17 -1.65 7.05
N THR A 202 17.47 -0.51 7.09
CA THR A 202 16.26 -0.39 7.89
C THR A 202 15.01 -0.39 7.02
N ARG A 203 13.93 -0.96 7.53
CA ARG A 203 12.62 -0.98 6.89
C ARG A 203 11.54 -0.66 7.90
N PHE A 204 10.55 0.13 7.47
CA PHE A 204 9.32 0.25 8.25
C PHE A 204 8.64 -1.11 8.35
N ILE A 205 8.01 -1.38 9.49
CA ILE A 205 7.33 -2.65 9.76
C ILE A 205 5.88 -2.38 10.14
N MET A 206 4.96 -3.03 9.41
CA MET A 206 3.54 -2.99 9.70
C MET A 206 2.85 -4.28 9.28
N SER A 207 1.69 -4.54 9.86
CA SER A 207 0.79 -5.60 9.42
C SER A 207 -0.09 -5.13 8.24
N LEU A 208 -0.77 -6.09 7.58
CA LEU A 208 -1.79 -5.76 6.58
C LEU A 208 -2.99 -5.06 7.23
N GLU A 209 -3.35 -5.45 8.43
CA GLU A 209 -4.44 -4.86 9.21
C GLU A 209 -4.18 -3.39 9.52
N GLU A 210 -2.97 -3.07 10.02
CA GLU A 210 -2.56 -1.67 10.26
C GLU A 210 -2.63 -0.84 8.97
N ALA A 211 -2.22 -1.41 7.83
CA ALA A 211 -2.30 -0.72 6.54
C ALA A 211 -3.76 -0.50 6.09
N VAL A 212 -4.69 -1.40 6.42
CA VAL A 212 -6.13 -1.22 6.16
C VAL A 212 -6.73 -0.15 7.08
N ASP A 213 -6.27 -0.03 8.32
CA ASP A 213 -6.70 1.03 9.23
C ASP A 213 -6.37 2.42 8.64
N LEU A 214 -5.22 2.58 7.96
CA LEU A 214 -4.92 3.81 7.22
C LEU A 214 -5.92 4.06 6.08
N VAL A 215 -6.35 3.02 5.36
CA VAL A 215 -7.33 3.16 4.27
C VAL A 215 -8.69 3.59 4.82
N LEU A 216 -9.15 2.98 5.92
CA LEU A 216 -10.40 3.37 6.61
C LEU A 216 -10.31 4.82 7.08
N TYR A 217 -9.21 5.18 7.73
CA TYR A 217 -8.95 6.55 8.17
C TYR A 217 -9.01 7.54 7.01
N ALA A 218 -8.47 7.19 5.84
CA ALA A 218 -8.50 8.02 4.65
C ALA A 218 -9.93 8.23 4.11
N PHE A 219 -10.76 7.19 4.12
CA PHE A 219 -12.17 7.33 3.74
C PHE A 219 -12.94 8.25 4.70
N GLU A 220 -12.70 8.11 6.01
CA GLU A 220 -13.43 8.83 7.05
C GLU A 220 -12.97 10.28 7.21
N HIS A 221 -11.65 10.52 7.19
CA HIS A 221 -11.04 11.77 7.62
C HIS A 221 -10.22 12.49 6.55
N GLY A 222 -9.88 11.84 5.43
CA GLY A 222 -9.13 12.47 4.36
C GLY A 222 -9.91 13.59 3.68
N GLU A 223 -9.21 14.64 3.29
CA GLU A 223 -9.74 15.72 2.45
C GLU A 223 -9.26 15.52 1.01
N ASN A 224 -9.92 16.17 0.06
CA ASN A 224 -9.63 16.00 -1.35
C ASN A 224 -8.20 16.44 -1.71
N GLY A 225 -7.43 15.53 -2.30
CA GLY A 225 -6.03 15.72 -2.67
C GLY A 225 -5.02 15.40 -1.56
N ASP A 226 -5.46 14.91 -0.40
CA ASP A 226 -4.55 14.53 0.69
C ASP A 226 -3.69 13.33 0.35
N LEU A 227 -2.45 13.37 0.84
CA LEU A 227 -1.62 12.21 1.01
C LEU A 227 -1.55 11.87 2.51
N LEU A 228 -2.08 10.71 2.87
CA LEU A 228 -2.11 10.21 4.25
C LEU A 228 -1.03 9.15 4.46
N ILE A 229 -0.30 9.26 5.56
CA ILE A 229 0.89 8.45 5.83
C ILE A 229 0.81 7.87 7.22
N MET A 230 0.99 6.56 7.34
CA MET A 230 1.04 5.90 8.64
C MET A 230 2.41 6.09 9.28
N LYS A 231 2.43 6.46 10.55
CA LYS A 231 3.64 6.44 11.37
C LYS A 231 3.91 5.01 11.81
N ALA A 232 4.83 4.34 11.11
CA ALA A 232 5.20 2.98 11.44
C ALA A 232 6.55 2.95 12.17
N PRO A 233 6.76 1.99 13.10
CA PRO A 233 8.08 1.67 13.60
C PRO A 233 8.92 0.99 12.51
N ALA A 234 10.22 0.89 12.75
CA ALA A 234 11.14 0.23 11.83
C ALA A 234 12.06 -0.75 12.56
N CYS A 235 12.75 -1.59 11.81
CA CYS A 235 13.87 -2.37 12.32
C CYS A 235 14.94 -2.56 11.25
N SER A 236 16.13 -3.00 11.65
CA SER A 236 17.15 -3.45 10.71
C SER A 236 16.78 -4.82 10.13
N ILE A 237 17.19 -5.05 8.89
CA ILE A 237 16.99 -6.34 8.20
C ILE A 237 17.73 -7.47 8.92
N GLY A 238 18.92 -7.20 9.46
CA GLY A 238 19.68 -8.18 10.25
C GLY A 238 18.89 -8.63 11.48
N LEU A 239 18.36 -7.69 12.26
CA LEU A 239 17.59 -8.01 13.47
C LEU A 239 16.29 -8.76 13.14
N GLN A 240 15.63 -8.39 12.03
CA GLN A 240 14.44 -9.11 11.56
C GLN A 240 14.78 -10.55 11.13
N ALA A 241 15.93 -10.76 10.50
CA ALA A 241 16.41 -12.08 10.12
C ALA A 241 16.72 -12.95 11.34
N GLU A 242 17.38 -12.40 12.38
CA GLU A 242 17.63 -13.10 13.64
C GLU A 242 16.32 -13.50 14.33
N ALA A 243 15.31 -12.61 14.34
CA ALA A 243 13.99 -12.91 14.90
C ALA A 243 13.32 -14.09 14.16
N VAL A 244 13.39 -14.14 12.84
CA VAL A 244 12.85 -15.27 12.06
C VAL A 244 13.62 -16.56 12.34
N CYS A 245 14.96 -16.52 12.45
CA CYS A 245 15.76 -17.69 12.84
C CYS A 245 15.33 -18.22 14.21
N GLU A 246 15.15 -17.35 15.19
CA GLU A 246 14.73 -17.75 16.55
C GLU A 246 13.35 -18.40 16.56
N MET A 247 12.41 -17.89 15.78
CA MET A 247 11.03 -18.39 15.72
C MET A 247 10.90 -19.73 14.99
N PHE A 248 11.72 -19.98 13.96
CA PHE A 248 11.60 -21.14 13.06
C PHE A 248 12.79 -22.09 13.14
N GLY A 249 13.58 -22.04 14.21
CA GLY A 249 14.70 -22.96 14.44
C GLY A 249 15.87 -22.81 13.46
N GLY A 250 16.00 -21.66 12.82
CA GLY A 250 17.15 -21.32 11.96
C GLY A 250 18.40 -20.96 12.78
N ASN A 251 19.56 -21.15 12.17
CA ASN A 251 20.83 -20.73 12.79
C ASN A 251 21.20 -19.31 12.38
N LYS A 252 21.22 -18.38 13.33
CA LYS A 252 21.60 -16.98 13.09
C LYS A 252 23.04 -16.82 12.60
N ASP A 253 23.95 -17.74 12.98
CA ASP A 253 25.36 -17.68 12.62
C ASP A 253 25.59 -18.10 11.14
N ASP A 254 24.59 -18.71 10.51
CA ASP A 254 24.60 -19.14 9.10
C ASP A 254 23.94 -18.11 8.17
N ILE A 255 23.55 -16.93 8.68
CA ILE A 255 22.95 -15.88 7.85
C ILE A 255 23.94 -15.43 6.77
N LYS A 256 23.56 -15.62 5.52
CA LYS A 256 24.39 -15.30 4.36
C LYS A 256 24.10 -13.88 3.84
N VAL A 257 25.08 -12.99 3.96
CA VAL A 257 25.00 -11.64 3.35
C VAL A 257 25.33 -11.74 1.85
N ILE A 258 24.38 -11.31 1.01
CA ILE A 258 24.49 -11.40 -0.46
C ILE A 258 24.76 -10.06 -1.16
N GLY A 259 24.78 -8.94 -0.42
CA GLY A 259 25.00 -7.60 -0.94
C GLY A 259 23.70 -6.91 -1.40
N ILE A 260 23.78 -5.59 -1.55
CA ILE A 260 22.67 -4.71 -1.94
C ILE A 260 22.31 -4.97 -3.40
N ARG A 261 21.02 -5.12 -3.70
CA ARG A 261 20.54 -5.31 -5.06
C ARG A 261 20.31 -3.97 -5.76
N HIS A 262 20.27 -4.00 -7.08
CA HIS A 262 19.90 -2.82 -7.86
C HIS A 262 18.51 -2.29 -7.45
N GLY A 263 18.42 -0.98 -7.22
CA GLY A 263 17.15 -0.33 -6.87
C GLY A 263 16.73 -0.48 -5.39
N GLU A 264 17.60 -1.01 -4.52
CA GLU A 264 17.38 -1.04 -3.07
C GLU A 264 18.06 0.14 -2.37
N LYS A 265 17.40 0.70 -1.36
CA LYS A 265 17.90 1.77 -0.50
C LYS A 265 18.40 1.23 0.83
N MET A 266 19.32 1.92 1.48
CA MET A 266 19.74 1.61 2.85
C MET A 266 18.61 1.82 3.85
N TYR A 267 17.77 2.81 3.62
CA TYR A 267 16.56 3.11 4.41
C TYR A 267 15.44 3.60 3.50
N GLU A 268 14.20 3.49 3.96
CA GLU A 268 13.02 3.95 3.22
C GLU A 268 12.48 5.24 3.83
N THR A 269 11.90 6.09 2.98
CA THR A 269 11.36 7.39 3.36
C THR A 269 9.84 7.39 3.18
N LEU A 270 9.10 7.82 4.20
CA LEU A 270 7.64 7.97 4.13
C LEU A 270 7.21 9.42 3.87
N LEU A 271 7.94 10.40 4.41
CA LEU A 271 7.77 11.82 4.11
C LEU A 271 9.08 12.40 3.62
N THR A 272 9.04 13.05 2.47
CA THR A 272 10.18 13.85 2.00
C THR A 272 10.36 15.09 2.86
N ASN A 273 11.53 15.68 2.81
CA ASN A 273 11.82 16.96 3.46
C ASN A 273 10.80 18.06 3.06
N GLU A 274 10.42 18.11 1.78
CA GLU A 274 9.42 19.05 1.28
C GLU A 274 8.01 18.79 1.81
N GLU A 275 7.63 17.53 1.94
CA GLU A 275 6.34 17.14 2.49
C GLU A 275 6.27 17.44 3.99
N CYS A 276 7.37 17.25 4.74
CA CYS A 276 7.45 17.59 6.17
C CYS A 276 7.14 19.06 6.44
N ALA A 277 7.48 19.99 5.52
CA ALA A 277 7.21 21.40 5.68
C ALA A 277 5.71 21.75 5.76
N LYS A 278 4.84 20.91 5.21
CA LYS A 278 3.38 21.10 5.18
C LYS A 278 2.60 19.99 5.83
N ALA A 279 3.29 18.96 6.33
CA ALA A 279 2.66 17.83 6.99
C ALA A 279 2.00 18.24 8.30
N ILE A 280 0.78 17.74 8.50
CA ILE A 280 0.02 17.90 9.75
C ILE A 280 0.15 16.60 10.52
N ASP A 281 0.59 16.70 11.77
CA ASP A 281 0.68 15.56 12.68
C ASP A 281 -0.68 15.27 13.30
N LEU A 282 -1.21 14.06 13.04
CA LEU A 282 -2.51 13.58 13.54
C LEU A 282 -2.35 12.44 14.57
N GLY A 283 -1.21 12.40 15.28
CA GLY A 283 -0.89 11.34 16.24
C GLY A 283 -0.35 10.10 15.56
N GLY A 284 -1.18 9.12 15.21
CA GLY A 284 -0.77 7.90 14.50
C GLY A 284 -0.48 8.08 13.01
N PHE A 285 -0.87 9.20 12.44
CA PHE A 285 -0.78 9.48 11.00
C PHE A 285 -0.18 10.87 10.74
N TYR A 286 0.40 11.04 9.55
CA TYR A 286 0.64 12.34 8.96
C TYR A 286 -0.34 12.59 7.82
N ARG A 287 -0.78 13.82 7.68
CA ARG A 287 -1.54 14.32 6.55
C ARG A 287 -0.71 15.35 5.81
N VAL A 288 -0.50 15.15 4.53
CA VAL A 288 0.12 16.14 3.63
C VAL A 288 -1.00 16.69 2.75
N PRO A 289 -1.47 17.92 3.00
CA PRO A 289 -2.53 18.53 2.21
C PRO A 289 -2.07 18.81 0.79
N ALA A 290 -3.01 18.73 -0.16
CA ALA A 290 -2.75 19.08 -1.55
C ALA A 290 -2.35 20.57 -1.68
N ASP A 291 -1.51 20.86 -2.67
CA ASP A 291 -1.29 22.23 -3.11
C ASP A 291 -2.40 22.60 -4.12
N ASN A 292 -3.38 23.35 -3.63
CA ASN A 292 -4.54 23.78 -4.42
C ASN A 292 -4.35 25.12 -5.12
N ARG A 293 -3.11 25.66 -5.14
CA ARG A 293 -2.82 26.91 -5.83
C ARG A 293 -2.88 26.74 -7.34
N GLY A 294 -3.37 27.77 -8.04
CA GLY A 294 -3.38 27.81 -9.51
C GLY A 294 -1.98 28.03 -10.10
N LEU A 295 -1.81 27.76 -11.40
CA LEU A 295 -0.52 27.94 -12.11
C LEU A 295 -0.03 29.40 -12.12
N ASN A 296 -0.92 30.37 -11.97
CA ASN A 296 -0.61 31.81 -12.05
C ASN A 296 -0.40 32.43 -10.67
N TYR A 297 0.06 31.68 -9.68
CA TYR A 297 0.32 32.30 -8.38
C TYR A 297 1.74 32.89 -8.30
N ASP A 298 1.82 34.19 -8.05
CA ASP A 298 3.06 34.99 -8.07
C ASP A 298 4.10 34.52 -7.04
N LYS A 299 3.66 33.95 -5.93
CA LYS A 299 4.54 33.52 -4.84
C LYS A 299 5.39 32.27 -5.13
N TYR A 300 5.13 31.56 -6.21
CA TYR A 300 5.93 30.38 -6.57
C TYR A 300 7.37 30.76 -6.97
N PHE A 301 7.53 31.93 -7.56
CA PHE A 301 8.82 32.40 -8.07
C PHE A 301 9.50 33.44 -7.15
N GLU A 302 8.78 34.04 -6.20
CA GLU A 302 9.27 35.21 -5.48
C GLU A 302 9.66 34.98 -4.02
N LYS A 303 9.15 33.91 -3.35
CA LYS A 303 9.46 33.67 -1.93
C LYS A 303 9.67 32.19 -1.65
N GLY A 304 10.95 31.81 -1.41
CA GLY A 304 11.30 30.56 -0.77
C GLY A 304 11.04 30.60 0.75
N ASP A 305 10.99 29.45 1.38
CA ASP A 305 10.95 29.30 2.84
C ASP A 305 12.37 29.10 3.38
N ALA A 306 12.86 30.07 4.17
CA ALA A 306 14.22 30.05 4.74
C ALA A 306 14.40 28.95 5.81
N GLU A 307 13.32 28.44 6.40
CA GLU A 307 13.38 27.38 7.42
C GLU A 307 13.34 25.98 6.81
N ARG A 308 13.06 25.86 5.51
CA ARG A 308 12.89 24.60 4.81
C ARG A 308 14.12 23.69 4.84
N ASN A 309 15.31 24.27 4.85
CA ASN A 309 16.57 23.53 4.93
C ASN A 309 16.84 22.90 6.32
N LYS A 310 16.07 23.26 7.34
CA LYS A 310 16.17 22.71 8.69
C LYS A 310 15.29 21.49 8.90
N LEU A 311 14.37 21.20 7.97
CA LEU A 311 13.46 20.09 8.08
C LEU A 311 14.18 18.80 7.64
N THR A 312 13.95 17.76 8.41
CA THR A 312 14.43 16.41 8.09
C THR A 312 13.27 15.57 7.55
N GLU A 313 13.57 14.68 6.62
CA GLU A 313 12.61 13.69 6.14
C GLU A 313 12.17 12.74 7.26
N PHE A 314 11.01 12.10 7.14
CA PHE A 314 10.61 11.00 8.02
C PHE A 314 10.93 9.67 7.33
N ASN A 315 11.90 8.93 7.89
CA ASN A 315 12.44 7.72 7.31
C ASN A 315 12.62 6.60 8.33
N SER A 316 12.96 5.40 7.87
CA SER A 316 13.09 4.21 8.72
C SER A 316 14.29 4.23 9.67
N ASN A 317 15.18 5.24 9.61
CA ASN A 317 16.27 5.42 10.59
C ASN A 317 15.89 6.37 11.72
N ASN A 318 14.89 7.26 11.53
CA ASN A 318 14.52 8.28 12.51
C ASN A 318 13.12 8.08 13.12
N THR A 319 12.56 6.88 12.98
CA THR A 319 11.35 6.44 13.69
C THR A 319 11.72 5.56 14.88
N LYS A 320 10.71 5.08 15.65
CA LYS A 320 10.93 4.07 16.69
C LYS A 320 11.54 2.82 16.07
N LEU A 321 12.76 2.45 16.48
CA LEU A 321 13.39 1.19 16.11
C LEU A 321 12.95 0.10 17.10
N LEU A 322 12.44 -1.02 16.56
CA LEU A 322 11.99 -2.16 17.35
C LEU A 322 13.17 -3.01 17.82
N THR A 323 13.07 -3.57 19.02
CA THR A 323 13.95 -4.64 19.49
C THR A 323 13.56 -5.97 18.83
N LYS A 324 14.42 -6.99 18.97
CA LYS A 324 14.12 -8.33 18.44
C LYS A 324 12.85 -8.92 19.07
N GLU A 325 12.65 -8.73 20.36
CA GLU A 325 11.49 -9.18 21.10
C GLU A 325 10.21 -8.51 20.59
N GLU A 326 10.24 -7.19 20.37
CA GLU A 326 9.11 -6.46 19.80
C GLU A 326 8.79 -6.90 18.36
N ILE A 327 9.81 -7.28 17.56
CA ILE A 327 9.62 -7.82 16.21
C ILE A 327 8.92 -9.19 16.30
N ILE A 328 9.39 -10.08 17.18
CA ILE A 328 8.78 -11.40 17.41
C ILE A 328 7.33 -11.24 17.85
N GLU A 329 7.07 -10.38 18.86
CA GLU A 329 5.71 -10.11 19.34
C GLU A 329 4.79 -9.65 18.20
N LYS A 330 5.27 -8.73 17.36
CA LYS A 330 4.51 -8.22 16.21
C LYS A 330 4.28 -9.29 15.15
N MET A 331 5.26 -10.15 14.87
CA MET A 331 5.11 -11.27 13.95
C MET A 331 4.12 -12.32 14.47
N MET A 332 4.13 -12.63 15.78
CA MET A 332 3.20 -13.58 16.41
C MET A 332 1.72 -13.16 16.33
N GLN A 333 1.42 -11.90 16.03
CA GLN A 333 0.05 -11.44 15.81
C GLN A 333 -0.49 -11.85 14.44
N LEU A 334 0.40 -12.18 13.47
CA LEU A 334 0.03 -12.48 12.09
C LEU A 334 -0.43 -13.94 11.96
N ASP A 335 -1.60 -14.13 11.34
CA ASP A 335 -2.16 -15.48 11.11
C ASP A 335 -1.23 -16.33 10.25
N TYR A 336 -0.60 -15.74 9.22
CA TYR A 336 0.41 -16.43 8.40
C TYR A 336 1.54 -17.05 9.24
N ILE A 337 2.04 -16.32 10.24
CA ILE A 337 3.11 -16.83 11.11
C ILE A 337 2.61 -17.96 12.00
N LYS A 338 1.40 -17.81 12.60
CA LYS A 338 0.78 -18.86 13.41
C LYS A 338 0.55 -20.14 12.63
N GLU A 339 0.05 -20.03 11.40
CA GLU A 339 -0.15 -21.17 10.49
C GLU A 339 1.18 -21.86 10.17
N ARG A 340 2.22 -21.10 9.82
CA ARG A 340 3.54 -21.65 9.48
C ARG A 340 4.25 -22.31 10.67
N LEU A 341 4.02 -21.84 11.91
CA LEU A 341 4.52 -22.48 13.13
C LEU A 341 3.73 -23.75 13.47
N ALA A 342 2.43 -23.82 13.16
CA ALA A 342 1.61 -24.99 13.40
C ALA A 342 1.87 -26.15 12.41
N GLU A 343 2.58 -25.90 11.32
CA GLU A 343 3.01 -26.93 10.34
C GLU A 343 4.25 -27.74 10.82
N GLU A 344 4.84 -27.39 11.97
CA GLU A 344 5.94 -28.10 12.62
C GLU A 344 5.41 -29.20 13.58
#